data_f32b34454bda8b7f5449524b607b7631
#
_entry.id   f32b34454bda8b7f5449524b607b7631
#
_cell.length_a   1.000
_cell.length_b   1.000
_cell.length_c   1.000
_cell.angle_alpha   90.00
_cell.angle_beta   90.00
_cell.angle_gamma   90.00
#
_symmetry.space_group_name_H-M   'P 1'
#
loop_
_entity.id
_entity.type
_entity.pdbx_description
1 polymer ?
#
loop_
_entity_poly.entity_id
_entity_poly.type
_entity_poly.pdbx_seq_one_letter_code
_entity_poly.pdbx_strand_id
1 'polypeptide(L)'
;MGSHYVAESGFYMTSFAATIFIASLVTVGVLLTTLLVSLAVMLQSCQDRSKGVIEIQKLSHDYNYCKMFALHAELNSLGPDDFPSMCASLAVQHNKGGAYERDLNASLLMIERYFDSLLPLHDGLDVLLMDIDDIFPSNIRYTSLLMNRVRDNGCIDCFQEEKHLKQILCLSLYTKLQASGWSLILLSRKPEKLRNATIQHLISAGYRGWSSTIMRSDNEIEIDSREYFSRRMVAMQKAGFRISGVISSQMDALTSASLGHRVFKLPNPVYYNFEHHTGNSRVLE
;
A
#
# COMPACT_ATOMS: atom_id res chain seq x y z
N MET A 1 58.37 -37.62 -78.56
CA MET A 1 58.38 -38.67 -77.51
C MET A 1 58.55 -37.99 -76.18
N GLY A 2 57.48 -37.75 -75.44
CA GLY A 2 57.50 -37.14 -74.14
C GLY A 2 57.07 -38.17 -73.10
N SER A 3 57.98 -38.46 -72.20
CA SER A 3 57.74 -39.42 -71.11
C SER A 3 57.16 -38.64 -69.91
N HIS A 4 55.88 -38.93 -69.55
CA HIS A 4 55.26 -38.44 -68.33
C HIS A 4 55.68 -39.35 -67.16
N TYR A 5 56.41 -38.78 -66.20
CA TYR A 5 56.63 -39.45 -64.91
C TYR A 5 55.53 -38.91 -63.92
N VAL A 6 54.67 -39.83 -63.53
CA VAL A 6 53.74 -39.60 -62.41
C VAL A 6 54.51 -40.05 -61.15
N ALA A 7 54.86 -39.09 -60.32
CA ALA A 7 55.42 -39.36 -58.99
C ALA A 7 54.26 -39.66 -58.03
N GLU A 8 53.97 -40.91 -57.78
CA GLU A 8 53.11 -41.33 -56.64
C GLU A 8 53.93 -41.25 -55.37
N SER A 9 53.70 -40.18 -54.56
CA SER A 9 54.25 -40.06 -53.21
C SER A 9 53.37 -40.87 -52.25
N GLY A 10 53.54 -42.15 -52.18
CA GLY A 10 52.94 -43.02 -51.16
C GLY A 10 53.60 -42.74 -49.82
N PHE A 11 52.87 -42.22 -48.87
CA PHE A 11 53.29 -42.12 -47.46
C PHE A 11 53.30 -43.53 -46.86
N TYR A 12 54.43 -44.15 -46.74
CA TYR A 12 54.62 -45.43 -46.05
C TYR A 12 54.82 -45.17 -44.57
N MET A 13 53.76 -45.23 -43.78
CA MET A 13 53.85 -45.18 -42.30
C MET A 13 54.15 -46.61 -41.80
N THR A 14 55.12 -46.76 -40.92
CA THR A 14 55.31 -48.00 -40.18
C THR A 14 54.11 -48.27 -39.30
N SER A 15 53.70 -49.54 -39.11
CA SER A 15 52.51 -49.86 -38.26
C SER A 15 52.56 -49.28 -36.90
N PHE A 16 53.72 -49.06 -36.29
CA PHE A 16 53.92 -48.40 -35.02
C PHE A 16 53.66 -46.91 -35.08
N ALA A 17 54.06 -46.22 -36.12
CA ALA A 17 53.80 -44.82 -36.33
C ALA A 17 52.30 -44.56 -36.57
N ALA A 18 51.59 -45.40 -37.26
CA ALA A 18 50.18 -45.34 -37.50
C ALA A 18 49.34 -45.47 -36.16
N THR A 19 49.75 -46.43 -35.29
CA THR A 19 49.09 -46.61 -33.98
C THR A 19 49.29 -45.45 -33.09
N ILE A 20 50.48 -44.84 -33.02
CA ILE A 20 50.71 -43.58 -32.24
C ILE A 20 49.87 -42.42 -32.78
N PHE A 21 49.80 -42.30 -34.11
CA PHE A 21 49.02 -41.22 -34.73
C PHE A 21 47.51 -41.34 -34.43
N ILE A 22 46.96 -42.56 -34.55
CA ILE A 22 45.55 -42.82 -34.21
C ILE A 22 45.31 -42.63 -32.74
N ALA A 23 46.19 -43.09 -31.86
CA ALA A 23 46.03 -42.86 -30.38
C ALA A 23 46.07 -41.35 -30.01
N SER A 24 46.96 -40.58 -30.64
CA SER A 24 47.02 -39.13 -30.40
C SER A 24 45.78 -38.42 -30.92
N LEU A 25 45.27 -38.86 -32.08
CA LEU A 25 44.02 -38.27 -32.62
C LEU A 25 42.79 -38.55 -31.73
N VAL A 26 42.69 -39.77 -31.20
CA VAL A 26 41.65 -40.16 -30.25
C VAL A 26 41.76 -39.37 -28.95
N THR A 27 42.96 -39.25 -28.39
CA THR A 27 43.16 -38.46 -27.13
C THR A 27 42.84 -36.99 -27.31
N VAL A 28 43.24 -36.37 -28.43
CA VAL A 28 42.87 -34.98 -28.75
C VAL A 28 41.36 -34.84 -28.94
N GLY A 29 40.71 -35.78 -29.60
CA GLY A 29 39.27 -35.83 -29.79
C GLY A 29 38.50 -35.89 -28.44
N VAL A 30 38.94 -36.77 -27.53
CA VAL A 30 38.37 -36.89 -26.19
C VAL A 30 38.57 -35.62 -25.39
N LEU A 31 39.75 -34.99 -25.42
CA LEU A 31 40.02 -33.74 -24.72
C LEU A 31 39.16 -32.59 -25.26
N LEU A 32 38.99 -32.49 -26.56
CA LEU A 32 38.13 -31.47 -27.17
C LEU A 32 36.64 -31.67 -26.81
N THR A 33 36.15 -32.89 -26.81
CA THR A 33 34.76 -33.17 -26.44
C THR A 33 34.49 -32.88 -24.95
N THR A 34 35.43 -33.26 -24.07
CA THR A 34 35.30 -32.94 -22.62
C THR A 34 35.35 -31.44 -22.36
N LEU A 35 36.20 -30.71 -23.09
CA LEU A 35 36.27 -29.25 -22.99
C LEU A 35 34.96 -28.60 -23.47
N LEU A 36 34.40 -29.04 -24.60
CA LEU A 36 33.14 -28.51 -25.13
C LEU A 36 31.97 -28.80 -24.19
N VAL A 37 31.88 -30.01 -23.64
CA VAL A 37 30.86 -30.38 -22.66
C VAL A 37 30.98 -29.51 -21.39
N SER A 38 32.21 -29.36 -20.88
CA SER A 38 32.47 -28.52 -19.70
C SER A 38 32.07 -27.06 -19.96
N LEU A 39 32.39 -26.53 -21.13
CA LEU A 39 32.02 -25.15 -21.51
C LEU A 39 30.52 -25.00 -21.68
N ALA A 40 29.83 -25.97 -22.26
CA ALA A 40 28.37 -25.98 -22.40
C ALA A 40 27.68 -26.00 -21.03
N VAL A 41 28.14 -26.84 -20.10
CA VAL A 41 27.62 -26.91 -18.73
C VAL A 41 27.86 -25.59 -17.97
N MET A 42 29.05 -25.01 -18.11
CA MET A 42 29.33 -23.69 -17.49
C MET A 42 28.45 -22.58 -18.07
N LEU A 43 28.26 -22.53 -19.37
CA LEU A 43 27.40 -21.57 -20.02
C LEU A 43 25.93 -21.73 -19.56
N GLN A 44 25.46 -22.96 -19.49
CA GLN A 44 24.10 -23.27 -19.05
C GLN A 44 23.89 -22.86 -17.56
N SER A 45 24.86 -23.16 -16.70
CA SER A 45 24.86 -22.76 -15.30
C SER A 45 24.91 -21.23 -15.12
N CYS A 46 25.70 -20.52 -15.94
CA CYS A 46 25.70 -19.05 -15.94
C CYS A 46 24.37 -18.46 -16.42
N GLN A 47 23.76 -19.07 -17.43
CA GLN A 47 22.48 -18.56 -17.96
C GLN A 47 21.32 -18.75 -16.99
N ASP A 48 21.27 -19.87 -16.27
CA ASP A 48 20.26 -20.10 -15.24
C ASP A 48 20.47 -19.17 -14.03
N ARG A 49 21.70 -18.91 -13.65
CA ARG A 49 22.02 -17.96 -12.57
C ARG A 49 21.70 -16.51 -12.94
N SER A 50 21.91 -16.12 -14.19
CA SER A 50 21.56 -14.78 -14.66
C SER A 50 20.05 -14.58 -14.76
N LYS A 51 19.28 -15.60 -15.15
CA LYS A 51 17.81 -15.54 -15.16
C LYS A 51 17.26 -15.32 -13.75
N GLY A 52 17.75 -16.04 -12.76
CA GLY A 52 17.34 -15.86 -11.36
C GLY A 52 17.66 -14.48 -10.82
N VAL A 53 18.82 -13.91 -11.17
CA VAL A 53 19.20 -12.53 -10.77
C VAL A 53 18.32 -11.48 -11.44
N ILE A 54 18.01 -11.65 -12.72
CA ILE A 54 17.12 -10.71 -13.45
C ILE A 54 15.70 -10.76 -12.88
N GLU A 55 15.20 -11.94 -12.54
CA GLU A 55 13.86 -12.11 -11.97
C GLU A 55 13.75 -11.49 -10.57
N ILE A 56 14.75 -11.70 -9.71
CA ILE A 56 14.83 -11.05 -8.38
C ILE A 56 14.94 -9.53 -8.52
N GLN A 57 15.73 -9.04 -9.47
CA GLN A 57 15.89 -7.61 -9.69
C GLN A 57 14.61 -6.96 -10.23
N LYS A 58 13.90 -7.62 -11.13
CA LYS A 58 12.59 -7.19 -11.63
C LYS A 58 11.55 -7.16 -10.51
N LEU A 59 11.46 -8.23 -9.71
CA LEU A 59 10.53 -8.30 -8.59
C LEU A 59 10.81 -7.20 -7.56
N SER A 60 12.07 -6.91 -7.26
CA SER A 60 12.46 -5.81 -6.37
C SER A 60 12.10 -4.44 -6.95
N HIS A 61 12.27 -4.25 -8.26
CA HIS A 61 11.89 -3.01 -8.93
C HIS A 61 10.38 -2.80 -8.91
N ASP A 62 9.61 -3.83 -9.26
CA ASP A 62 8.15 -3.79 -9.27
C ASP A 62 7.59 -3.55 -7.86
N TYR A 63 8.17 -4.18 -6.84
CA TYR A 63 7.81 -3.95 -5.43
C TYR A 63 8.06 -2.51 -5.01
N ASN A 64 9.24 -1.96 -5.31
CA ASN A 64 9.57 -0.58 -4.97
C ASN A 64 8.68 0.42 -5.71
N TYR A 65 8.40 0.18 -6.99
CA TYR A 65 7.47 0.98 -7.76
C TYR A 65 6.08 1.00 -7.13
N CYS A 66 5.52 -0.17 -6.81
CA CYS A 66 4.20 -0.27 -6.21
C CYS A 66 4.12 0.36 -4.82
N LYS A 67 5.19 0.26 -4.03
CA LYS A 67 5.29 0.92 -2.73
C LYS A 67 5.29 2.44 -2.86
N MET A 68 6.05 2.97 -3.80
CA MET A 68 6.08 4.42 -4.09
C MET A 68 4.74 4.88 -4.63
N PHE A 69 4.14 4.11 -5.54
CA PHE A 69 2.81 4.43 -6.07
C PHE A 69 1.75 4.46 -4.96
N ALA A 70 1.73 3.47 -4.07
CA ALA A 70 0.79 3.42 -2.95
C ALA A 70 0.93 4.65 -2.03
N LEU A 71 2.15 5.08 -1.74
CA LEU A 71 2.42 6.30 -0.97
C LEU A 71 1.86 7.54 -1.67
N HIS A 72 2.12 7.70 -2.97
CA HIS A 72 1.62 8.84 -3.74
C HIS A 72 0.10 8.79 -3.92
N ALA A 73 -0.47 7.61 -4.11
CA ALA A 73 -1.92 7.43 -4.16
C ALA A 73 -2.58 7.89 -2.86
N GLU A 74 -2.00 7.54 -1.72
CA GLU A 74 -2.52 7.93 -0.41
C GLU A 74 -2.38 9.43 -0.15
N LEU A 75 -1.24 10.03 -0.51
CA LEU A 75 -0.99 11.47 -0.34
C LEU A 75 -1.83 12.34 -1.27
N ASN A 76 -2.12 11.87 -2.48
CA ASN A 76 -2.84 12.63 -3.50
C ASN A 76 -4.29 12.20 -3.65
N SER A 77 -4.78 11.32 -2.79
CA SER A 77 -6.16 10.83 -2.83
C SER A 77 -6.55 10.23 -4.20
N LEU A 78 -5.64 9.44 -4.79
CA LEU A 78 -5.90 8.77 -6.06
C LEU A 78 -6.98 7.69 -5.91
N GLY A 79 -7.81 7.56 -6.94
CA GLY A 79 -8.89 6.57 -6.97
C GLY A 79 -8.38 5.15 -7.29
N PRO A 80 -9.27 4.16 -7.17
CA PRO A 80 -8.94 2.78 -7.47
C PRO A 80 -8.63 2.52 -8.92
N ASP A 81 -9.24 3.30 -9.80
CA ASP A 81 -9.06 3.19 -11.23
C ASP A 81 -7.64 3.61 -11.66
N ASP A 82 -7.01 4.45 -10.84
CA ASP A 82 -5.64 4.91 -11.03
C ASP A 82 -4.60 3.88 -10.54
N PHE A 83 -5.04 2.81 -9.83
CA PHE A 83 -4.11 1.85 -9.26
C PHE A 83 -3.60 0.86 -10.32
N PRO A 84 -2.27 0.75 -10.54
CA PRO A 84 -1.71 -0.13 -11.55
C PRO A 84 -2.04 -1.60 -11.29
N SER A 85 -2.55 -2.31 -12.30
CA SER A 85 -2.93 -3.73 -12.18
C SER A 85 -1.76 -4.62 -11.76
N MET A 86 -0.53 -4.28 -12.16
CA MET A 86 0.68 -4.99 -11.73
C MET A 86 0.93 -4.93 -10.23
N CYS A 87 0.39 -3.94 -9.54
CA CYS A 87 0.54 -3.76 -8.10
C CYS A 87 -0.53 -4.50 -7.28
N ALA A 88 -1.56 -5.05 -7.91
CA ALA A 88 -2.68 -5.68 -7.21
C ALA A 88 -2.26 -6.84 -6.29
N SER A 89 -1.37 -7.72 -6.78
CA SER A 89 -0.87 -8.86 -5.98
C SER A 89 -0.04 -8.41 -4.78
N LEU A 90 0.77 -7.37 -4.94
CA LEU A 90 1.60 -6.82 -3.86
C LEU A 90 0.76 -6.10 -2.81
N ALA A 91 -0.31 -5.44 -3.21
CA ALA A 91 -1.25 -4.84 -2.28
C ALA A 91 -2.00 -5.88 -1.45
N VAL A 92 -2.46 -6.97 -2.07
CA VAL A 92 -3.03 -8.12 -1.33
C VAL A 92 -2.02 -8.70 -0.35
N GLN A 93 -0.76 -8.87 -0.76
CA GLN A 93 0.31 -9.35 0.12
C GLN A 93 0.60 -8.37 1.26
N HIS A 94 0.57 -7.06 1.02
CA HIS A 94 0.76 -6.04 2.05
C HIS A 94 -0.27 -6.20 3.17
N ASN A 95 -1.50 -6.42 2.80
CA ASN A 95 -2.60 -6.63 3.72
C ASN A 95 -2.48 -7.99 4.43
N LYS A 96 -2.54 -9.10 3.70
CA LYS A 96 -2.44 -10.46 4.25
C LYS A 96 -1.15 -10.72 5.05
N GLY A 97 -0.06 -10.11 4.66
CA GLY A 97 1.24 -10.25 5.31
C GLY A 97 1.38 -9.46 6.62
N GLY A 98 0.30 -8.81 7.10
CA GLY A 98 0.30 -8.03 8.32
C GLY A 98 1.14 -6.75 8.24
N ALA A 99 1.52 -6.30 7.04
CA ALA A 99 2.27 -5.06 6.89
C ALA A 99 1.38 -3.85 7.19
N TYR A 100 0.12 -3.87 6.75
CA TYR A 100 -0.88 -2.87 7.08
C TYR A 100 -1.12 -2.78 8.60
N GLU A 101 -1.28 -3.91 9.27
CA GLU A 101 -1.44 -3.96 10.73
C GLU A 101 -0.25 -3.31 11.46
N ARG A 102 0.97 -3.65 11.05
CA ARG A 102 2.19 -3.06 11.63
C ARG A 102 2.27 -1.56 11.41
N ASP A 103 1.91 -1.07 10.23
CA ASP A 103 1.89 0.36 9.90
C ASP A 103 0.84 1.11 10.73
N LEU A 104 -0.37 0.56 10.83
CA LEU A 104 -1.43 1.10 11.67
C LEU A 104 -1.02 1.15 13.15
N ASN A 105 -0.50 0.06 13.70
CA ASN A 105 -0.02 0.01 15.08
C ASN A 105 1.10 1.03 15.35
N ALA A 106 2.05 1.16 14.42
CA ALA A 106 3.12 2.15 14.55
C ALA A 106 2.57 3.58 14.57
N SER A 107 1.59 3.89 13.70
CA SER A 107 0.94 5.19 13.65
C SER A 107 0.19 5.50 14.95
N LEU A 108 -0.57 4.54 15.47
CA LEU A 108 -1.31 4.68 16.72
C LEU A 108 -0.36 4.86 17.91
N LEU A 109 0.74 4.11 17.97
CA LEU A 109 1.75 4.27 19.01
C LEU A 109 2.41 5.66 18.99
N MET A 110 2.66 6.22 17.81
CA MET A 110 3.17 7.60 17.68
C MET A 110 2.17 8.63 18.21
N ILE A 111 0.87 8.43 17.95
CA ILE A 111 -0.20 9.29 18.47
C ILE A 111 -0.25 9.19 19.99
N GLU A 112 -0.30 7.99 20.55
CA GLU A 112 -0.31 7.76 22.00
C GLU A 112 0.86 8.48 22.68
N ARG A 113 2.08 8.21 22.22
CA ARG A 113 3.29 8.83 22.80
C ARG A 113 3.28 10.35 22.75
N TYR A 114 2.75 10.92 21.68
CA TYR A 114 2.65 12.37 21.56
C TYR A 114 1.68 12.93 22.59
N PHE A 115 0.48 12.37 22.72
CA PHE A 115 -0.53 12.88 23.64
C PHE A 115 -0.24 12.52 25.10
N ASP A 116 0.49 11.44 25.38
CA ASP A 116 1.01 11.12 26.71
C ASP A 116 2.08 12.13 27.18
N SER A 117 2.76 12.79 26.23
CA SER A 117 3.73 13.87 26.56
C SER A 117 3.08 15.22 26.83
N LEU A 118 1.78 15.34 26.61
CA LEU A 118 1.01 16.57 26.80
C LEU A 118 -0.03 16.39 27.91
N LEU A 119 -0.31 17.48 28.62
CA LEU A 119 -1.37 17.52 29.61
C LEU A 119 -2.45 18.50 29.14
N PRO A 120 -3.69 18.04 28.93
CA PRO A 120 -4.79 18.95 28.61
C PRO A 120 -5.07 19.84 29.82
N LEU A 121 -5.40 21.09 29.56
CA LEU A 121 -5.91 21.97 30.59
C LEU A 121 -7.33 21.54 30.98
N HIS A 122 -7.65 21.60 32.28
CA HIS A 122 -8.94 21.15 32.80
C HIS A 122 -10.11 22.14 32.55
N ASP A 123 -9.95 23.03 31.56
CA ASP A 123 -10.98 23.98 31.16
C ASP A 123 -11.93 23.47 30.06
N GLY A 124 -11.66 22.26 29.54
CA GLY A 124 -12.47 21.61 28.51
C GLY A 124 -12.30 22.20 27.11
N LEU A 125 -11.38 23.14 26.91
CA LEU A 125 -11.13 23.79 25.62
C LEU A 125 -10.04 23.13 24.80
N ASP A 126 -9.21 22.26 25.40
CA ASP A 126 -8.23 21.42 24.66
C ASP A 126 -8.94 20.24 24.02
N VAL A 127 -8.99 20.24 22.71
CA VAL A 127 -9.76 19.24 21.96
C VAL A 127 -8.90 18.48 20.95
N LEU A 128 -9.23 17.21 20.78
CA LEU A 128 -8.72 16.37 19.71
C LEU A 128 -9.83 16.11 18.70
N LEU A 129 -9.51 16.29 17.44
CA LEU A 129 -10.43 15.99 16.34
C LEU A 129 -10.13 14.61 15.79
N MET A 130 -11.12 13.74 15.73
CA MET A 130 -11.01 12.40 15.17
C MET A 130 -12.01 12.19 14.05
N ASP A 131 -11.50 11.90 12.87
CA ASP A 131 -12.32 11.56 11.70
C ASP A 131 -12.88 10.14 11.86
N ILE A 132 -14.18 10.00 11.71
CA ILE A 132 -14.89 8.72 11.92
C ILE A 132 -15.36 8.06 10.62
N ASP A 133 -15.29 8.73 9.49
CA ASP A 133 -15.92 8.22 8.26
C ASP A 133 -15.27 6.94 7.75
N ASP A 134 -13.95 6.81 7.90
CA ASP A 134 -13.23 5.62 7.48
C ASP A 134 -13.27 4.47 8.49
N ILE A 135 -13.60 4.80 9.74
CA ILE A 135 -13.77 3.78 10.78
C ILE A 135 -15.10 3.06 10.58
N PHE A 136 -16.10 3.78 10.07
CA PHE A 136 -17.45 3.29 9.84
C PHE A 136 -17.91 3.59 8.41
N PRO A 137 -17.45 2.86 7.41
CA PRO A 137 -17.89 3.08 6.04
C PRO A 137 -19.39 2.86 5.91
N SER A 138 -20.09 3.90 5.48
CA SER A 138 -21.55 3.92 5.40
C SER A 138 -22.13 3.28 4.14
N ASN A 139 -21.31 2.82 3.19
CA ASN A 139 -21.81 2.41 1.89
C ASN A 139 -21.47 0.96 1.53
N ILE A 140 -22.44 0.07 1.77
CA ILE A 140 -22.44 -1.33 1.31
C ILE A 140 -22.27 -1.41 -0.23
N ARG A 141 -22.75 -0.44 -0.99
CA ARG A 141 -22.62 -0.41 -2.46
C ARG A 141 -21.18 -0.23 -2.92
N TYR A 142 -20.40 0.60 -2.24
CA TYR A 142 -18.98 0.79 -2.54
C TYR A 142 -18.15 -0.47 -2.22
N THR A 143 -18.46 -1.10 -1.12
CA THR A 143 -17.84 -2.38 -0.74
C THR A 143 -18.12 -3.45 -1.81
N SER A 144 -19.31 -3.46 -2.41
CA SER A 144 -19.67 -4.45 -3.45
C SER A 144 -18.96 -4.24 -4.79
N LEU A 145 -18.72 -2.99 -5.19
CA LEU A 145 -17.96 -2.68 -6.41
C LEU A 145 -16.48 -3.02 -6.28
N LEU A 146 -15.90 -2.75 -5.11
CA LEU A 146 -14.56 -3.18 -4.74
C LEU A 146 -14.45 -4.69 -4.64
N MET A 147 -15.42 -5.33 -4.00
CA MET A 147 -15.48 -6.77 -3.91
C MET A 147 -15.56 -7.45 -5.28
N ASN A 148 -16.25 -6.87 -6.24
CA ASN A 148 -16.30 -7.42 -7.59
C ASN A 148 -14.94 -7.33 -8.30
N ARG A 149 -14.16 -6.25 -8.11
CA ARG A 149 -12.79 -6.12 -8.67
C ARG A 149 -11.76 -6.95 -7.92
N VAL A 150 -11.87 -7.05 -6.60
CA VAL A 150 -10.99 -7.90 -5.77
C VAL A 150 -11.37 -9.38 -5.90
N ARG A 151 -12.60 -9.70 -6.28
CA ARG A 151 -13.08 -11.07 -6.51
C ARG A 151 -12.28 -11.79 -7.60
N ASP A 152 -11.86 -11.09 -8.64
CA ASP A 152 -11.01 -11.64 -9.69
C ASP A 152 -9.58 -11.96 -9.17
N ASN A 153 -9.18 -11.34 -8.03
CA ASN A 153 -7.88 -11.54 -7.38
C ASN A 153 -7.95 -12.29 -6.03
N GLY A 154 -9.09 -12.80 -5.62
CA GLY A 154 -9.24 -13.81 -4.56
C GLY A 154 -9.13 -13.34 -3.11
N CYS A 155 -9.36 -12.06 -2.76
CA CYS A 155 -9.22 -11.59 -1.38
C CYS A 155 -10.40 -10.74 -0.85
N ILE A 156 -11.60 -11.32 -0.82
CA ILE A 156 -12.78 -10.68 -0.21
C ILE A 156 -12.63 -10.61 1.33
N ASP A 157 -12.13 -11.68 1.93
CA ASP A 157 -12.02 -11.81 3.39
C ASP A 157 -10.99 -10.86 4.00
N CYS A 158 -9.87 -10.62 3.32
CA CYS A 158 -8.81 -9.73 3.80
C CYS A 158 -9.30 -8.31 4.09
N PHE A 159 -10.26 -7.85 3.32
CA PHE A 159 -10.75 -6.48 3.41
C PHE A 159 -11.68 -6.26 4.60
N GLN A 160 -12.45 -7.27 4.97
CA GLN A 160 -13.31 -7.21 6.16
C GLN A 160 -12.48 -7.31 7.44
N GLU A 161 -11.45 -8.14 7.43
CA GLU A 161 -10.53 -8.30 8.56
C GLU A 161 -9.79 -7.00 8.87
N GLU A 162 -9.30 -6.30 7.85
CA GLU A 162 -8.59 -5.02 8.03
C GLU A 162 -9.46 -3.88 8.52
N LYS A 163 -10.69 -3.80 8.06
CA LYS A 163 -11.67 -2.86 8.61
C LYS A 163 -11.94 -3.12 10.07
N HIS A 164 -12.17 -4.36 10.41
CA HIS A 164 -12.42 -4.76 11.79
C HIS A 164 -11.21 -4.47 12.69
N LEU A 165 -10.01 -4.77 12.20
CA LEU A 165 -8.76 -4.45 12.87
C LEU A 165 -8.63 -2.93 13.11
N LYS A 166 -8.88 -2.11 12.07
CA LYS A 166 -8.83 -0.65 12.20
C LYS A 166 -9.84 -0.16 13.23
N GLN A 167 -11.06 -0.69 13.23
CA GLN A 167 -12.09 -0.33 14.21
C GLN A 167 -11.64 -0.61 15.64
N ILE A 168 -11.12 -1.82 15.90
CA ILE A 168 -10.67 -2.23 17.24
C ILE A 168 -9.50 -1.34 17.69
N LEU A 169 -8.50 -1.16 16.85
CA LEU A 169 -7.31 -0.40 17.19
C LEU A 169 -7.62 1.10 17.38
N CYS A 170 -8.45 1.68 16.53
CA CYS A 170 -8.89 3.06 16.71
C CYS A 170 -9.74 3.25 17.95
N LEU A 171 -10.59 2.28 18.32
CA LEU A 171 -11.34 2.32 19.57
C LEU A 171 -10.41 2.25 20.79
N SER A 172 -9.36 1.43 20.73
CA SER A 172 -8.36 1.36 21.79
C SER A 172 -7.66 2.71 22.00
N LEU A 173 -7.19 3.34 20.90
CA LEU A 173 -6.61 4.68 20.96
C LEU A 173 -7.60 5.71 21.52
N TYR A 174 -8.84 5.72 21.00
CA TYR A 174 -9.90 6.61 21.45
C TYR A 174 -10.11 6.51 22.97
N THR A 175 -10.22 5.29 23.49
CA THR A 175 -10.44 5.04 24.92
C THR A 175 -9.27 5.51 25.77
N LYS A 176 -8.05 5.31 25.31
CA LYS A 176 -6.83 5.80 25.99
C LYS A 176 -6.78 7.32 26.05
N LEU A 177 -7.01 8.00 24.92
CA LEU A 177 -7.03 9.45 24.85
C LEU A 177 -8.09 10.04 25.77
N GLN A 178 -9.27 9.44 25.82
CA GLN A 178 -10.34 9.85 26.71
C GLN A 178 -9.97 9.64 28.18
N ALA A 179 -9.38 8.51 28.52
CA ALA A 179 -8.90 8.21 29.88
C ALA A 179 -7.79 9.16 30.32
N SER A 180 -7.00 9.70 29.40
CA SER A 180 -5.99 10.74 29.66
C SER A 180 -6.56 12.14 29.77
N GLY A 181 -7.89 12.30 29.75
CA GLY A 181 -8.57 13.59 29.97
C GLY A 181 -8.78 14.46 28.74
N TRP A 182 -8.49 13.92 27.53
CA TRP A 182 -8.69 14.66 26.30
C TRP A 182 -10.17 14.73 25.90
N SER A 183 -10.64 15.94 25.57
CA SER A 183 -11.95 16.16 24.97
C SER A 183 -11.93 15.77 23.49
N LEU A 184 -12.69 14.73 23.12
CA LEU A 184 -12.73 14.21 21.77
C LEU A 184 -13.93 14.76 20.99
N ILE A 185 -13.67 15.37 19.83
CA ILE A 185 -14.67 15.82 18.89
C ILE A 185 -14.58 14.97 17.63
N LEU A 186 -15.70 14.38 17.25
CA LEU A 186 -15.77 13.48 16.10
C LEU A 186 -16.12 14.28 14.85
N LEU A 187 -15.34 14.05 13.77
CA LEU A 187 -15.55 14.68 12.47
C LEU A 187 -16.17 13.70 11.49
N SER A 188 -17.14 14.17 10.70
CA SER A 188 -17.74 13.39 9.63
C SER A 188 -18.11 14.27 8.43
N ARG A 189 -17.96 13.71 7.21
CA ARG A 189 -18.44 14.33 5.97
C ARG A 189 -19.91 14.04 5.71
N LYS A 190 -20.51 13.18 6.52
CA LYS A 190 -21.91 12.77 6.37
C LYS A 190 -22.83 13.95 6.66
N PRO A 191 -23.98 14.01 5.96
CA PRO A 191 -24.97 15.04 6.20
C PRO A 191 -25.61 14.90 7.58
N GLU A 192 -26.00 16.02 8.16
CA GLU A 192 -26.60 16.14 9.50
C GLU A 192 -27.83 15.24 9.68
N LYS A 193 -28.62 15.03 8.62
CA LYS A 193 -29.77 14.10 8.62
C LYS A 193 -29.41 12.66 8.98
N LEU A 194 -28.13 12.25 8.87
CA LEU A 194 -27.63 10.93 9.26
C LEU A 194 -27.09 10.90 10.69
N ARG A 195 -27.17 11.98 11.47
CA ARG A 195 -26.61 12.09 12.82
C ARG A 195 -27.04 10.94 13.72
N ASN A 196 -28.34 10.68 13.81
CA ASN A 196 -28.86 9.65 14.70
C ASN A 196 -28.34 8.26 14.31
N ALA A 197 -28.34 7.93 13.04
CA ALA A 197 -27.80 6.65 12.55
C ALA A 197 -26.29 6.54 12.83
N THR A 198 -25.54 7.62 12.64
CA THR A 198 -24.09 7.67 12.91
C THR A 198 -23.82 7.49 14.40
N ILE A 199 -24.55 8.17 15.27
CA ILE A 199 -24.42 8.03 16.72
C ILE A 199 -24.73 6.61 17.18
N GLN A 200 -25.81 6.01 16.69
CA GLN A 200 -26.14 4.61 17.01
C GLN A 200 -25.06 3.63 16.60
N HIS A 201 -24.45 3.86 15.43
CA HIS A 201 -23.32 3.07 14.95
C HIS A 201 -22.09 3.21 15.86
N LEU A 202 -21.75 4.45 16.25
CA LEU A 202 -20.64 4.71 17.18
C LEU A 202 -20.86 4.00 18.52
N ILE A 203 -22.06 4.10 19.08
CA ILE A 203 -22.41 3.45 20.36
C ILE A 203 -22.30 1.93 20.22
N SER A 204 -22.82 1.36 19.12
CA SER A 204 -22.77 -0.09 18.85
C SER A 204 -21.32 -0.58 18.70
N ALA A 205 -20.43 0.25 18.18
CA ALA A 205 -19.00 -0.06 18.04
C ALA A 205 -18.18 0.20 19.32
N GLY A 206 -18.81 0.65 20.40
CA GLY A 206 -18.17 0.84 21.70
C GLY A 206 -17.70 2.26 22.00
N TYR A 207 -17.84 3.21 21.07
CA TYR A 207 -17.49 4.61 21.30
C TYR A 207 -18.51 5.26 22.23
N ARG A 208 -18.03 6.01 23.23
CA ARG A 208 -18.87 6.71 24.22
C ARG A 208 -18.14 7.93 24.75
N GLY A 209 -18.90 8.92 25.23
CA GLY A 209 -18.35 10.07 25.98
C GLY A 209 -17.54 11.05 25.15
N TRP A 210 -17.77 11.16 23.83
CA TRP A 210 -17.22 12.25 23.02
C TRP A 210 -17.91 13.58 23.38
N SER A 211 -17.20 14.67 23.20
CA SER A 211 -17.71 15.99 23.56
C SER A 211 -18.71 16.51 22.53
N SER A 212 -18.47 16.29 21.25
CA SER A 212 -19.30 16.75 20.15
C SER A 212 -19.08 15.95 18.89
N THR A 213 -20.03 16.02 17.96
CA THR A 213 -19.91 15.48 16.60
C THR A 213 -20.19 16.57 15.60
N ILE A 214 -19.27 16.76 14.64
CA ILE A 214 -19.37 17.74 13.57
C ILE A 214 -19.76 16.99 12.30
N MET A 215 -20.93 17.36 11.74
CA MET A 215 -21.46 16.79 10.50
C MET A 215 -21.88 17.93 9.56
N ARG A 216 -22.04 17.61 8.27
CA ARG A 216 -22.41 18.61 7.26
C ARG A 216 -23.87 19.01 7.41
N SER A 217 -24.12 20.32 7.50
CA SER A 217 -25.46 20.86 7.32
C SER A 217 -25.87 20.84 5.85
N ASP A 218 -27.17 20.97 5.56
CA ASP A 218 -27.71 20.84 4.20
C ASP A 218 -27.08 21.83 3.19
N ASN A 219 -26.71 23.02 3.67
CA ASN A 219 -26.03 24.04 2.85
C ASN A 219 -24.52 23.77 2.65
N GLU A 220 -23.97 22.76 3.28
CA GLU A 220 -22.55 22.39 3.17
C GLU A 220 -22.31 21.11 2.35
N ILE A 221 -23.37 20.48 1.83
CA ILE A 221 -23.27 19.20 1.10
C ILE A 221 -22.42 19.35 -0.16
N GLU A 222 -22.56 20.47 -0.88
CA GLU A 222 -21.84 20.75 -2.13
C GLU A 222 -20.44 21.37 -1.90
N ILE A 223 -20.07 21.66 -0.66
CA ILE A 223 -18.77 22.23 -0.36
C ILE A 223 -17.70 21.14 -0.40
N ASP A 224 -16.55 21.46 -1.02
CA ASP A 224 -15.38 20.57 -0.98
C ASP A 224 -15.02 20.18 0.45
N SER A 225 -14.61 18.94 0.66
CA SER A 225 -14.38 18.40 2.00
C SER A 225 -13.25 19.12 2.73
N ARG A 226 -12.20 19.54 2.05
CA ARG A 226 -11.09 20.30 2.65
C ARG A 226 -11.56 21.67 3.12
N GLU A 227 -12.36 22.35 2.30
CA GLU A 227 -12.94 23.64 2.64
C GLU A 227 -13.91 23.51 3.80
N TYR A 228 -14.76 22.48 3.80
CA TYR A 228 -15.68 22.18 4.89
C TYR A 228 -14.93 22.04 6.23
N PHE A 229 -13.93 21.16 6.31
CA PHE A 229 -13.15 20.98 7.54
C PHE A 229 -12.41 22.25 7.95
N SER A 230 -11.83 22.97 6.99
CA SER A 230 -11.15 24.23 7.25
C SER A 230 -12.10 25.25 7.92
N ARG A 231 -13.30 25.43 7.39
CA ARG A 231 -14.31 26.32 7.95
C ARG A 231 -14.70 25.90 9.37
N ARG A 232 -14.91 24.60 9.60
CA ARG A 232 -15.28 24.07 10.92
C ARG A 232 -14.18 24.26 11.96
N MET A 233 -12.92 23.98 11.60
CA MET A 233 -11.78 24.18 12.50
C MET A 233 -11.58 25.65 12.85
N VAL A 234 -11.68 26.56 11.87
CA VAL A 234 -11.62 28.01 12.11
C VAL A 234 -12.75 28.47 13.02
N ALA A 235 -13.98 27.96 12.83
CA ALA A 235 -15.10 28.29 13.69
C ALA A 235 -14.88 27.84 15.13
N MET A 236 -14.33 26.67 15.35
CA MET A 236 -13.97 26.13 16.65
C MET A 236 -12.90 27.00 17.35
N GLN A 237 -11.84 27.37 16.63
CA GLN A 237 -10.79 28.25 17.17
C GLN A 237 -11.34 29.62 17.56
N LYS A 238 -12.24 30.19 16.74
CA LYS A 238 -12.94 31.44 17.08
C LYS A 238 -13.85 31.28 18.29
N ALA A 239 -14.40 30.10 18.54
CA ALA A 239 -15.17 29.80 19.74
C ALA A 239 -14.29 29.52 20.98
N GLY A 240 -12.97 29.65 20.87
CA GLY A 240 -12.03 29.50 21.97
C GLY A 240 -11.45 28.07 22.15
N PHE A 241 -11.82 27.12 21.31
CA PHE A 241 -11.22 25.78 21.38
C PHE A 241 -9.76 25.80 20.94
N ARG A 242 -8.93 25.09 21.67
CA ARG A 242 -7.53 24.80 21.33
C ARG A 242 -7.44 23.42 20.72
N ILE A 243 -7.32 23.35 19.40
CA ILE A 243 -7.19 22.09 18.69
C ILE A 243 -5.76 21.60 18.88
N SER A 244 -5.57 20.54 19.68
CA SER A 244 -4.26 19.96 20.00
C SER A 244 -3.81 18.96 18.95
N GLY A 245 -4.75 18.35 18.23
CA GLY A 245 -4.43 17.43 17.15
C GLY A 245 -5.63 17.03 16.31
N VAL A 246 -5.33 16.58 15.10
CA VAL A 246 -6.31 15.99 14.16
C VAL A 246 -5.83 14.60 13.76
N ILE A 247 -6.70 13.61 13.90
CA ILE A 247 -6.45 12.22 13.55
C ILE A 247 -7.41 11.84 12.42
N SER A 248 -6.88 11.52 11.25
CA SER A 248 -7.67 11.11 10.09
C SER A 248 -6.87 10.19 9.17
N SER A 249 -7.54 9.36 8.43
CA SER A 249 -6.97 8.61 7.32
C SER A 249 -7.12 9.35 5.97
N GLN A 250 -7.77 10.52 5.96
CA GLN A 250 -8.00 11.30 4.74
C GLN A 250 -7.24 12.63 4.77
N MET A 251 -6.66 12.97 3.62
CA MET A 251 -5.84 14.17 3.49
C MET A 251 -6.64 15.47 3.56
N ASP A 252 -7.91 15.46 3.19
CA ASP A 252 -8.78 16.64 3.25
C ASP A 252 -8.93 17.20 4.69
N ALA A 253 -9.10 16.32 5.67
CA ALA A 253 -9.13 16.71 7.08
C ALA A 253 -7.77 17.18 7.62
N LEU A 254 -6.67 16.63 7.07
CA LEU A 254 -5.30 16.90 7.52
C LEU A 254 -4.69 18.15 6.89
N THR A 255 -5.12 18.51 5.68
CA THR A 255 -4.61 19.67 4.93
C THR A 255 -5.48 20.92 5.07
N SER A 256 -6.51 20.87 5.91
CA SER A 256 -7.32 22.03 6.22
C SER A 256 -6.47 23.09 6.91
N ALA A 257 -6.71 24.36 6.53
CA ALA A 257 -5.92 25.50 7.00
C ALA A 257 -6.16 25.76 8.48
N SER A 258 -5.31 25.23 9.34
CA SER A 258 -5.26 25.61 10.74
C SER A 258 -3.83 25.57 11.24
N LEU A 259 -3.34 26.73 11.63
CA LEU A 259 -2.01 26.90 12.17
C LEU A 259 -1.99 26.46 13.64
N GLY A 260 -1.06 25.56 13.99
CA GLY A 260 -0.71 25.30 15.38
C GLY A 260 -1.14 23.97 15.98
N HIS A 261 -1.77 23.06 15.25
CA HIS A 261 -2.06 21.71 15.74
C HIS A 261 -1.24 20.63 15.03
N ARG A 262 -1.08 19.49 15.67
CA ARG A 262 -0.44 18.33 15.09
C ARG A 262 -1.45 17.51 14.28
N VAL A 263 -1.04 17.04 13.10
CA VAL A 263 -1.85 16.16 12.28
C VAL A 263 -1.26 14.74 12.27
N PHE A 264 -2.14 13.75 12.36
CA PHE A 264 -1.77 12.34 12.36
C PHE A 264 -2.53 11.62 11.27
N LYS A 265 -1.79 11.14 10.28
CA LYS A 265 -2.32 10.35 9.19
C LYS A 265 -2.36 8.88 9.59
N LEU A 266 -3.56 8.32 9.66
CA LEU A 266 -3.72 6.88 9.76
C LEU A 266 -3.55 6.24 8.39
N PRO A 267 -2.84 5.12 8.27
CA PRO A 267 -2.67 4.42 7.01
C PRO A 267 -4.02 3.87 6.53
N ASN A 268 -4.19 3.87 5.21
CA ASN A 268 -5.27 3.16 4.55
C ASN A 268 -4.75 1.84 3.98
N PRO A 269 -5.58 0.78 3.95
CA PRO A 269 -5.28 -0.37 3.11
C PRO A 269 -5.10 0.13 1.67
N VAL A 270 -4.15 -0.41 0.93
CA VAL A 270 -3.68 0.11 -0.38
C VAL A 270 -4.77 0.31 -1.44
N TYR A 271 -6.00 -0.10 -1.18
CA TYR A 271 -7.16 0.05 -2.09
C TYR A 271 -8.23 1.04 -1.62
N TYR A 272 -7.95 1.89 -0.64
CA TYR A 272 -9.00 2.57 0.13
C TYR A 272 -9.08 4.07 -0.10
N ASN A 273 -9.18 4.53 -1.32
CA ASN A 273 -9.39 5.95 -1.54
C ASN A 273 -10.61 6.23 -2.41
N PHE A 274 -11.79 5.72 -1.99
CA PHE A 274 -12.95 5.60 -2.87
C PHE A 274 -14.09 6.57 -2.61
N GLU A 275 -14.07 7.35 -1.56
CA GLU A 275 -15.24 8.18 -1.20
C GLU A 275 -15.27 9.55 -1.88
N HIS A 276 -14.22 9.97 -2.56
CA HIS A 276 -14.14 11.33 -3.10
C HIS A 276 -14.73 11.56 -4.49
N HIS A 277 -15.09 10.51 -5.25
CA HIS A 277 -15.54 10.68 -6.64
C HIS A 277 -17.05 10.59 -6.90
N THR A 278 -17.89 10.51 -5.88
CA THR A 278 -19.35 10.43 -6.10
C THR A 278 -20.07 11.78 -6.29
N GLY A 279 -19.32 12.89 -6.28
CA GLY A 279 -19.92 14.23 -6.49
C GLY A 279 -20.12 14.63 -7.96
N ASN A 280 -19.52 13.94 -8.95
CA ASN A 280 -19.53 14.42 -10.34
C ASN A 280 -19.75 13.36 -11.42
N SER A 281 -20.44 12.27 -11.15
CA SER A 281 -20.97 11.47 -12.25
C SER A 281 -22.21 12.18 -12.84
N ARG A 282 -21.95 13.12 -13.74
CA ARG A 282 -22.96 13.50 -14.73
C ARG A 282 -23.38 12.24 -15.46
N VAL A 283 -24.61 11.86 -15.24
CA VAL A 283 -25.34 10.95 -16.11
C VAL A 283 -25.23 11.52 -17.53
N LEU A 284 -24.47 10.86 -18.37
CA LEU A 284 -24.61 11.02 -19.82
C LEU A 284 -25.70 10.04 -20.22
N GLU A 285 -26.81 10.63 -20.65
CA GLU A 285 -27.89 9.97 -21.37
C GLU A 285 -27.40 9.28 -22.64
#